data_4f1a3d403b77c5ec289ba419f9a49136
#
_entry.id   4f1a3d403b77c5ec289ba419f9a49136
#
_cell.length_a   1.000
_cell.length_b   1.000
_cell.length_c   1.000
_cell.angle_alpha   90.00
_cell.angle_beta   90.00
_cell.angle_gamma   90.00
#
_symmetry.space_group_name_H-M   'P 1'
#
loop_
_entity.id
_entity.type
_entity.pdbx_description
1 polymer ?
#
loop_
_entity_poly.entity_id
_entity_poly.type
_entity_poly.pdbx_seq_one_letter_code
_entity_poly.pdbx_strand_id
1 'polypeptide(L)'
;MFELKRILSFSLICINLLFAFSMAVSPVSAAEQVTLNIYNWGEYISDGSDDTVDVNKAFEEKYPHIKINYINYASNEDLYGKLKAGGSSYDVIFPSDYMISRMIEENMLEKIDVSKLENYKYIDDRYKNLAYDPNNEYSVPYSVGMVGVIYDSTKVVSEDTGSWNLLWNEKYKGQILNFNNSRDAFATAQFLLGKSVNSTDKADWLEALEKLKEQKPLLQGYVMDEVFLKMQGGNAAVATYYAGDFLTMYSENDDLAFYYPKEGTNFFVDAMCIPKGSKNIEEAMLYIDFLLSEEIAVANAEYICYASPNTLVPQNEEYIEYIQEMHPDALEILYPQATAFRTESYLNLSEEMRRYESQLWEELMSYGSQDAGIYILSVVLAVGILTLWITTSIRKRRLSKY
;
A
#
# COMPACT_ATOMS: atom_id res chain seq x y z
N MET A 1 -25.74 -74.98 -38.91
CA MET A 1 -25.33 -75.05 -37.45
C MET A 1 -23.89 -74.62 -37.22
N PHE A 2 -22.98 -74.64 -38.17
CA PHE A 2 -21.59 -74.20 -38.04
C PHE A 2 -21.44 -72.63 -38.14
N GLU A 3 -22.22 -72.01 -39.00
CA GLU A 3 -22.14 -70.51 -39.16
C GLU A 3 -22.67 -69.77 -37.94
N LEU A 4 -23.73 -70.25 -37.29
CA LEU A 4 -24.31 -69.60 -36.10
C LEU A 4 -23.34 -69.58 -34.88
N LYS A 5 -22.52 -70.63 -34.74
CA LYS A 5 -21.51 -70.69 -33.68
C LYS A 5 -20.32 -69.71 -33.90
N ARG A 6 -19.96 -69.44 -35.18
CA ARG A 6 -18.93 -68.45 -35.48
C ARG A 6 -19.37 -67.01 -35.22
N ILE A 7 -20.60 -66.68 -35.53
CA ILE A 7 -21.18 -65.33 -35.27
C ILE A 7 -21.31 -65.08 -33.77
N LEU A 8 -21.76 -66.08 -33.00
CA LEU A 8 -21.85 -66.00 -31.53
C LEU A 8 -20.47 -65.86 -30.84
N SER A 9 -19.44 -66.56 -31.34
CA SER A 9 -18.07 -66.47 -30.84
C SER A 9 -17.43 -65.11 -31.13
N PHE A 10 -17.70 -64.53 -32.33
CA PHE A 10 -17.18 -63.22 -32.67
C PHE A 10 -17.88 -62.08 -31.88
N SER A 11 -19.18 -62.19 -31.63
CA SER A 11 -19.93 -61.25 -30.79
C SER A 11 -19.48 -61.30 -29.34
N LEU A 12 -19.15 -62.49 -28.78
CA LEU A 12 -18.67 -62.60 -27.40
C LEU A 12 -17.25 -62.02 -27.24
N ILE A 13 -16.36 -62.14 -28.27
CA ILE A 13 -15.02 -61.54 -28.27
C ILE A 13 -15.10 -60.01 -28.38
N CYS A 14 -15.98 -59.46 -29.20
CA CYS A 14 -16.18 -58.02 -29.32
C CYS A 14 -16.79 -57.40 -28.03
N ILE A 15 -17.71 -58.09 -27.36
CA ILE A 15 -18.28 -57.65 -26.08
C ILE A 15 -17.22 -57.67 -24.96
N ASN A 16 -16.35 -58.68 -24.90
CA ASN A 16 -15.26 -58.73 -23.91
C ASN A 16 -14.15 -57.70 -24.20
N LEU A 17 -13.88 -57.37 -25.46
CA LEU A 17 -12.96 -56.27 -25.80
C LEU A 17 -13.55 -54.89 -25.46
N LEU A 18 -14.85 -54.66 -25.67
CA LEU A 18 -15.51 -53.43 -25.23
C LEU A 18 -15.57 -53.30 -23.69
N PHE A 19 -15.75 -54.42 -22.96
CA PHE A 19 -15.71 -54.44 -21.48
C PHE A 19 -14.28 -54.26 -20.95
N ALA A 20 -13.26 -54.78 -21.63
CA ALA A 20 -11.86 -54.58 -21.23
C ALA A 20 -11.38 -53.13 -21.51
N PHE A 21 -11.92 -52.44 -22.52
CA PHE A 21 -11.60 -51.06 -22.80
C PHE A 21 -12.32 -50.08 -21.85
N SER A 22 -13.50 -50.44 -21.30
CA SER A 22 -14.19 -49.63 -20.31
C SER A 22 -13.61 -49.72 -18.91
N MET A 23 -12.76 -50.73 -18.58
CA MET A 23 -12.08 -50.84 -17.30
C MET A 23 -10.70 -50.16 -17.23
N ALA A 24 -10.19 -49.64 -18.38
CA ALA A 24 -8.88 -48.97 -18.44
C ALA A 24 -8.92 -47.45 -18.33
N VAL A 25 -10.12 -46.86 -18.23
CA VAL A 25 -10.26 -45.45 -17.85
C VAL A 25 -10.38 -45.40 -16.32
N SER A 26 -9.25 -45.44 -15.64
CA SER A 26 -9.21 -44.98 -14.25
C SER A 26 -9.81 -43.58 -14.24
N PRO A 27 -10.83 -43.30 -13.41
CA PRO A 27 -11.23 -41.93 -13.24
C PRO A 27 -9.97 -41.15 -12.80
N VAL A 28 -9.53 -40.23 -13.63
CA VAL A 28 -8.63 -39.19 -13.14
C VAL A 28 -9.39 -38.58 -11.96
N SER A 29 -8.94 -38.89 -10.76
CA SER A 29 -9.48 -38.24 -9.55
C SER A 29 -9.42 -36.73 -9.87
N ALA A 30 -10.58 -36.12 -10.05
CA ALA A 30 -10.61 -34.67 -10.12
C ALA A 30 -9.85 -34.20 -8.88
N ALA A 31 -8.76 -33.47 -9.07
CA ALA A 31 -8.03 -32.90 -7.97
C ALA A 31 -9.04 -32.14 -7.11
N GLU A 32 -9.01 -32.38 -5.81
CA GLU A 32 -9.92 -31.68 -4.88
C GLU A 32 -9.74 -30.18 -5.11
N GLN A 33 -10.84 -29.46 -5.34
CA GLN A 33 -10.77 -28.03 -5.61
C GLN A 33 -10.35 -27.30 -4.34
N VAL A 34 -9.26 -26.57 -4.41
CA VAL A 34 -8.74 -25.74 -3.31
C VAL A 34 -9.20 -24.30 -3.51
N THR A 35 -9.63 -23.65 -2.44
CA THR A 35 -9.86 -22.19 -2.43
C THR A 35 -8.71 -21.53 -1.69
N LEU A 36 -7.96 -20.70 -2.42
CA LEU A 36 -6.85 -19.90 -1.90
C LEU A 36 -7.38 -18.51 -1.52
N ASN A 37 -7.27 -18.16 -0.24
CA ASN A 37 -7.75 -16.89 0.29
C ASN A 37 -6.61 -15.88 0.28
N ILE A 38 -6.72 -14.88 -0.59
CA ILE A 38 -5.76 -13.79 -0.75
C ILE A 38 -6.28 -12.54 -0.05
N TYR A 39 -5.45 -11.91 0.78
CA TYR A 39 -5.81 -10.68 1.47
C TYR A 39 -4.77 -9.61 1.17
N ASN A 40 -5.15 -8.63 0.36
CA ASN A 40 -4.25 -7.62 -0.22
C ASN A 40 -4.81 -6.21 -0.01
N TRP A 41 -4.02 -5.20 -0.35
CA TRP A 41 -4.44 -3.81 -0.45
C TRP A 41 -5.49 -3.63 -1.55
N GLY A 42 -6.23 -2.53 -1.52
CA GLY A 42 -7.03 -2.09 -2.66
C GLY A 42 -6.13 -1.67 -3.83
N GLU A 43 -6.58 -1.85 -5.07
CA GLU A 43 -5.87 -1.45 -6.30
C GLU A 43 -4.39 -1.93 -6.36
N TYR A 44 -4.12 -3.14 -5.86
CA TYR A 44 -2.75 -3.64 -5.65
C TYR A 44 -2.45 -4.95 -6.37
N ILE A 45 -3.24 -5.27 -7.39
CA ILE A 45 -3.05 -6.37 -8.34
C ILE A 45 -3.83 -6.05 -9.61
N SER A 46 -3.26 -6.34 -10.77
CA SER A 46 -3.95 -6.16 -12.04
C SER A 46 -5.16 -7.09 -12.13
N ASP A 47 -6.34 -6.53 -12.34
CA ASP A 47 -7.64 -7.20 -12.19
C ASP A 47 -8.44 -7.34 -13.48
N GLY A 48 -7.84 -6.94 -14.62
CA GLY A 48 -8.47 -6.98 -15.93
C GLY A 48 -9.32 -5.76 -16.25
N SER A 49 -9.34 -4.73 -15.41
CA SER A 49 -9.91 -3.43 -15.76
C SER A 49 -9.05 -2.72 -16.80
N ASP A 50 -9.64 -1.80 -17.56
CA ASP A 50 -8.95 -0.98 -18.57
C ASP A 50 -8.07 -1.77 -19.56
N ASP A 51 -8.56 -2.96 -19.97
CA ASP A 51 -7.89 -3.90 -20.88
C ASP A 51 -6.56 -4.49 -20.32
N THR A 52 -6.34 -4.41 -18.99
CA THR A 52 -5.19 -5.01 -18.33
C THR A 52 -5.34 -6.53 -18.15
N VAL A 53 -4.28 -7.20 -17.69
CA VAL A 53 -4.32 -8.64 -17.40
C VAL A 53 -5.07 -8.89 -16.09
N ASP A 54 -6.09 -9.75 -16.10
CA ASP A 54 -6.68 -10.29 -14.86
C ASP A 54 -5.76 -11.38 -14.30
N VAL A 55 -4.88 -10.99 -13.39
CA VAL A 55 -3.82 -11.85 -12.82
C VAL A 55 -4.42 -13.03 -12.06
N ASN A 56 -5.49 -12.83 -11.30
CA ASN A 56 -6.13 -13.91 -10.55
C ASN A 56 -6.78 -14.93 -11.48
N LYS A 57 -7.42 -14.49 -12.53
CA LYS A 57 -8.01 -15.34 -13.55
C LYS A 57 -6.92 -16.08 -14.33
N ALA A 58 -5.84 -15.43 -14.70
CA ALA A 58 -4.70 -16.07 -15.37
C ALA A 58 -4.06 -17.17 -14.49
N PHE A 59 -3.98 -16.96 -13.19
CA PHE A 59 -3.57 -17.99 -12.25
C PHE A 59 -4.53 -19.18 -12.22
N GLU A 60 -5.86 -18.94 -12.13
CA GLU A 60 -6.87 -19.99 -12.16
C GLU A 60 -6.88 -20.78 -13.49
N GLU A 61 -6.59 -20.14 -14.61
CA GLU A 61 -6.44 -20.81 -15.91
C GLU A 61 -5.21 -21.71 -15.94
N LYS A 62 -4.10 -21.28 -15.33
CA LYS A 62 -2.86 -22.07 -15.21
C LYS A 62 -3.01 -23.22 -14.23
N TYR A 63 -3.76 -23.02 -13.14
CA TYR A 63 -3.98 -24.02 -12.08
C TYR A 63 -5.48 -24.26 -11.86
N PRO A 64 -6.18 -24.99 -12.74
CA PRO A 64 -7.65 -25.08 -12.74
C PRO A 64 -8.28 -25.70 -11.49
N HIS A 65 -7.48 -26.41 -10.66
CA HIS A 65 -7.90 -26.99 -9.39
C HIS A 65 -7.88 -25.99 -8.24
N ILE A 66 -7.33 -24.76 -8.44
CA ILE A 66 -7.26 -23.72 -7.43
C ILE A 66 -8.24 -22.61 -7.82
N LYS A 67 -9.01 -22.11 -6.85
CA LYS A 67 -9.86 -20.93 -6.97
C LYS A 67 -9.38 -19.83 -6.04
N ILE A 68 -9.35 -18.61 -6.53
CA ILE A 68 -8.95 -17.43 -5.76
C ILE A 68 -10.17 -16.81 -5.11
N ASN A 69 -10.09 -16.60 -3.80
CA ASN A 69 -10.99 -15.73 -3.04
C ASN A 69 -10.19 -14.49 -2.63
N TYR A 70 -10.38 -13.40 -3.36
CA TYR A 70 -9.60 -12.17 -3.19
C TYR A 70 -10.36 -11.15 -2.35
N ILE A 71 -9.73 -10.63 -1.30
CA ILE A 71 -10.33 -9.73 -0.31
C ILE A 71 -9.34 -8.58 -0.06
N ASN A 72 -9.85 -7.36 0.13
CA ASN A 72 -9.02 -6.18 0.39
C ASN A 72 -9.04 -5.76 1.87
N TYR A 73 -7.96 -5.10 2.28
CA TYR A 73 -7.85 -4.39 3.54
C TYR A 73 -7.37 -2.95 3.34
N ALA A 74 -7.66 -2.10 4.31
CA ALA A 74 -7.39 -0.66 4.22
C ALA A 74 -6.06 -0.25 4.86
N SER A 75 -5.50 -1.05 5.79
CA SER A 75 -4.25 -0.73 6.50
C SER A 75 -3.57 -1.98 7.04
N ASN A 76 -2.25 -1.89 7.28
CA ASN A 76 -1.49 -2.95 7.97
C ASN A 76 -2.10 -3.28 9.35
N GLU A 77 -2.63 -2.29 10.05
CA GLU A 77 -3.24 -2.45 11.37
C GLU A 77 -4.56 -3.23 11.27
N ASP A 78 -5.36 -3.01 10.22
CA ASP A 78 -6.58 -3.79 9.95
C ASP A 78 -6.23 -5.25 9.63
N LEU A 79 -5.29 -5.48 8.73
CA LEU A 79 -4.74 -6.81 8.43
C LEU A 79 -4.29 -7.52 9.71
N TYR A 80 -3.41 -6.87 10.49
CA TYR A 80 -2.87 -7.42 11.73
C TYR A 80 -3.99 -7.73 12.74
N GLY A 81 -4.91 -6.79 12.93
CA GLY A 81 -6.04 -6.95 13.84
C GLY A 81 -6.92 -8.16 13.51
N LYS A 82 -7.23 -8.35 12.23
CA LYS A 82 -8.02 -9.49 11.75
C LYS A 82 -7.30 -10.83 11.94
N LEU A 83 -6.00 -10.88 11.60
CA LEU A 83 -5.20 -12.10 11.83
C LEU A 83 -5.11 -12.45 13.31
N LYS A 84 -4.90 -11.44 14.17
CA LYS A 84 -4.79 -11.65 15.63
C LYS A 84 -6.10 -12.05 16.29
N ALA A 85 -7.22 -11.57 15.78
CA ALA A 85 -8.55 -11.96 16.27
C ALA A 85 -8.88 -13.44 15.98
N GLY A 86 -8.22 -14.04 14.99
CA GLY A 86 -8.51 -15.39 14.53
C GLY A 86 -9.87 -15.49 13.82
N GLY A 87 -10.21 -16.68 13.34
CA GLY A 87 -11.50 -16.93 12.68
C GLY A 87 -11.54 -16.72 11.19
N SER A 88 -10.50 -16.11 10.58
CA SER A 88 -10.31 -16.04 9.15
C SER A 88 -9.08 -16.85 8.74
N SER A 89 -9.21 -17.65 7.70
CA SER A 89 -8.11 -18.42 7.12
C SER A 89 -7.67 -17.70 5.85
N TYR A 90 -6.58 -16.94 5.92
CA TYR A 90 -5.92 -16.39 4.76
C TYR A 90 -4.71 -17.23 4.42
N ASP A 91 -4.37 -17.29 3.13
CA ASP A 91 -3.28 -18.14 2.63
C ASP A 91 -2.10 -17.29 2.12
N VAL A 92 -2.38 -16.12 1.51
CA VAL A 92 -1.37 -15.14 1.14
C VAL A 92 -1.82 -13.74 1.58
N ILE A 93 -0.90 -12.97 2.16
CA ILE A 93 -1.09 -11.58 2.59
C ILE A 93 0.07 -10.71 2.09
N PHE A 94 -0.14 -9.39 1.99
CA PHE A 94 0.81 -8.45 1.41
C PHE A 94 1.16 -7.29 2.38
N PRO A 95 1.68 -7.56 3.57
CA PRO A 95 2.05 -6.52 4.53
C PRO A 95 3.30 -5.73 4.12
N SER A 96 3.42 -4.52 4.67
CA SER A 96 4.64 -3.73 4.56
C SER A 96 5.71 -4.22 5.56
N ASP A 97 6.95 -3.86 5.28
CA ASP A 97 8.17 -4.27 5.98
C ASP A 97 8.08 -4.22 7.52
N TYR A 98 7.64 -3.10 8.12
CA TYR A 98 7.54 -2.97 9.57
C TYR A 98 6.49 -3.92 10.18
N MET A 99 5.42 -4.18 9.43
CA MET A 99 4.38 -5.10 9.87
C MET A 99 4.83 -6.56 9.74
N ILE A 100 5.61 -6.89 8.69
CA ILE A 100 6.26 -8.20 8.55
C ILE A 100 7.18 -8.46 9.75
N SER A 101 8.05 -7.48 10.08
CA SER A 101 8.92 -7.57 11.26
C SER A 101 8.13 -7.89 12.53
N ARG A 102 7.03 -7.17 12.76
CA ARG A 102 6.14 -7.40 13.90
C ARG A 102 5.50 -8.81 13.88
N MET A 103 4.99 -9.23 12.73
CA MET A 103 4.36 -10.54 12.59
C MET A 103 5.36 -11.68 12.79
N ILE A 104 6.63 -11.52 12.38
CA ILE A 104 7.71 -12.47 12.63
C ILE A 104 7.98 -12.57 14.15
N GLU A 105 8.15 -11.44 14.83
CA GLU A 105 8.38 -11.38 16.28
C GLU A 105 7.24 -12.05 17.06
N GLU A 106 5.99 -11.89 16.62
CA GLU A 106 4.80 -12.48 17.24
C GLU A 106 4.48 -13.91 16.74
N ASN A 107 5.36 -14.51 15.90
CA ASN A 107 5.18 -15.88 15.33
C ASN A 107 3.84 -16.05 14.60
N MET A 108 3.47 -15.03 13.79
CA MET A 108 2.20 -15.02 13.05
C MET A 108 2.34 -15.46 11.58
N LEU A 109 3.57 -15.75 11.11
CA LEU A 109 3.87 -16.15 9.75
C LEU A 109 4.43 -17.57 9.67
N GLU A 110 4.14 -18.27 8.58
CA GLU A 110 4.82 -19.51 8.19
C GLU A 110 6.13 -19.20 7.50
N LYS A 111 7.09 -20.12 7.60
CA LYS A 111 8.34 -20.02 6.85
C LYS A 111 8.11 -20.38 5.38
N ILE A 112 8.71 -19.58 4.51
CA ILE A 112 8.76 -19.76 3.07
C ILE A 112 10.12 -20.31 2.68
N ASP A 113 10.15 -21.45 1.99
CA ASP A 113 11.37 -21.97 1.38
C ASP A 113 11.54 -21.36 -0.02
N VAL A 114 12.20 -20.21 -0.08
CA VAL A 114 12.41 -19.47 -1.34
C VAL A 114 13.19 -20.27 -2.39
N SER A 115 13.89 -21.35 -2.01
CA SER A 115 14.58 -22.23 -2.98
C SER A 115 13.62 -23.04 -3.86
N LYS A 116 12.36 -23.12 -3.46
CA LYS A 116 11.27 -23.79 -4.22
C LYS A 116 10.55 -22.84 -5.18
N LEU A 117 10.85 -21.55 -5.14
CA LEU A 117 10.29 -20.55 -6.04
C LEU A 117 11.24 -20.37 -7.24
N GLU A 118 10.79 -20.81 -8.42
CA GLU A 118 11.61 -20.76 -9.64
C GLU A 118 11.97 -19.34 -10.07
N ASN A 119 11.05 -18.39 -9.80
CA ASN A 119 11.16 -17.00 -10.20
C ASN A 119 11.81 -16.10 -9.12
N TYR A 120 12.04 -16.59 -7.89
CA TYR A 120 12.72 -15.82 -6.84
C TYR A 120 14.13 -15.33 -7.24
N LYS A 121 14.78 -16.00 -8.15
CA LYS A 121 16.08 -15.60 -8.71
C LYS A 121 16.07 -14.22 -9.38
N TYR A 122 14.90 -13.75 -9.81
CA TYR A 122 14.73 -12.45 -10.45
C TYR A 122 14.53 -11.31 -9.44
N ILE A 123 14.31 -11.61 -8.17
CA ILE A 123 14.27 -10.56 -7.14
C ILE A 123 15.66 -9.92 -7.03
N ASP A 124 15.71 -8.59 -7.11
CA ASP A 124 16.93 -7.80 -6.97
C ASP A 124 17.55 -8.00 -5.58
N ASP A 125 18.87 -8.17 -5.52
CA ASP A 125 19.59 -8.39 -4.27
C ASP A 125 19.47 -7.21 -3.30
N ARG A 126 19.16 -6.00 -3.78
CA ARG A 126 18.88 -4.83 -2.94
C ARG A 126 17.68 -5.02 -2.02
N TYR A 127 16.73 -5.89 -2.39
CA TYR A 127 15.50 -6.16 -1.64
C TYR A 127 15.53 -7.50 -0.90
N LYS A 128 16.67 -8.17 -0.87
CA LYS A 128 16.91 -9.41 -0.10
C LYS A 128 17.63 -9.11 1.20
N ASN A 129 17.43 -9.95 2.20
CA ASN A 129 18.09 -9.89 3.51
C ASN A 129 17.92 -8.53 4.21
N LEU A 130 16.77 -7.87 4.01
CA LEU A 130 16.48 -6.61 4.66
C LEU A 130 16.20 -6.81 6.16
N ALA A 131 16.33 -5.74 6.93
CA ALA A 131 16.26 -5.80 8.39
C ALA A 131 14.95 -6.38 8.95
N TYR A 132 13.85 -6.30 8.21
CA TYR A 132 12.57 -6.86 8.61
C TYR A 132 12.49 -8.40 8.48
N ASP A 133 13.25 -9.00 7.55
CA ASP A 133 13.37 -10.46 7.36
C ASP A 133 14.81 -10.82 6.91
N PRO A 134 15.79 -10.80 7.82
CA PRO A 134 17.22 -10.86 7.46
C PRO A 134 17.67 -12.13 6.74
N ASN A 135 16.88 -13.19 6.79
CA ASN A 135 17.19 -14.46 6.16
C ASN A 135 16.27 -14.79 4.97
N ASN A 136 15.33 -13.91 4.63
CA ASN A 136 14.26 -14.16 3.63
C ASN A 136 13.50 -15.47 3.91
N GLU A 137 13.16 -15.70 5.18
CA GLU A 137 12.49 -16.93 5.61
C GLU A 137 10.96 -16.79 5.68
N TYR A 138 10.41 -15.57 5.65
CA TYR A 138 8.97 -15.33 5.90
C TYR A 138 8.29 -14.49 4.85
N SER A 139 9.06 -13.86 3.98
CA SER A 139 8.54 -12.89 3.01
C SER A 139 9.19 -12.99 1.66
N VAL A 140 8.44 -12.64 0.62
CA VAL A 140 8.91 -12.52 -0.77
C VAL A 140 8.55 -11.13 -1.26
N PRO A 141 9.50 -10.25 -1.60
CA PRO A 141 9.24 -8.90 -2.06
C PRO A 141 8.28 -8.87 -3.26
N TYR A 142 7.31 -7.95 -3.21
CA TYR A 142 6.27 -7.80 -4.22
C TYR A 142 6.27 -6.42 -4.89
N SER A 143 6.32 -5.38 -4.09
CA SER A 143 6.31 -3.99 -4.56
C SER A 143 7.24 -3.14 -3.70
N VAL A 144 7.80 -2.09 -4.30
CA VAL A 144 8.72 -1.15 -3.65
C VAL A 144 8.26 0.27 -3.93
N GLY A 145 8.23 1.08 -2.90
CA GLY A 145 7.91 2.49 -3.06
C GLY A 145 8.80 3.40 -2.23
N MET A 146 8.77 4.67 -2.58
CA MET A 146 9.44 5.73 -1.84
C MET A 146 8.54 6.94 -1.71
N VAL A 147 8.73 7.69 -0.64
CA VAL A 147 8.02 8.94 -0.39
C VAL A 147 8.82 10.10 -0.98
N GLY A 148 8.12 11.04 -1.60
CA GLY A 148 8.73 12.27 -2.11
C GLY A 148 7.81 13.48 -1.93
N VAL A 149 8.19 14.57 -2.56
CA VAL A 149 7.40 15.80 -2.59
C VAL A 149 6.85 16.02 -3.99
N ILE A 150 5.54 16.13 -4.09
CA ILE A 150 4.78 16.49 -5.28
C ILE A 150 4.46 17.97 -5.19
N TYR A 151 4.65 18.70 -6.26
CA TYR A 151 4.32 20.14 -6.28
C TYR A 151 3.78 20.57 -7.64
N ASP A 152 2.94 21.59 -7.62
CA ASP A 152 2.43 22.26 -8.81
C ASP A 152 3.50 23.26 -9.30
N SER A 153 4.13 22.98 -10.44
CA SER A 153 5.25 23.74 -11.01
C SER A 153 4.85 25.13 -11.46
N THR A 154 3.55 25.39 -11.65
CA THR A 154 3.02 26.72 -11.98
C THR A 154 2.87 27.63 -10.75
N LYS A 155 2.87 27.04 -9.53
CA LYS A 155 2.71 27.76 -8.26
C LYS A 155 3.98 27.79 -7.42
N VAL A 156 4.77 26.72 -7.46
CA VAL A 156 6.00 26.58 -6.67
C VAL A 156 7.20 26.94 -7.52
N VAL A 157 8.02 27.87 -7.05
CA VAL A 157 9.25 28.25 -7.75
C VAL A 157 10.35 27.22 -7.48
N SER A 158 11.19 26.96 -8.47
CA SER A 158 12.22 25.92 -8.44
C SER A 158 13.25 26.11 -7.31
N GLU A 159 13.52 27.35 -6.90
CA GLU A 159 14.44 27.67 -5.81
C GLU A 159 13.96 27.18 -4.43
N ASP A 160 12.67 26.94 -4.26
CA ASP A 160 12.07 26.46 -3.01
C ASP A 160 12.08 24.92 -2.93
N THR A 161 12.39 24.20 -4.02
CA THR A 161 12.32 22.73 -4.12
C THR A 161 13.57 22.00 -3.63
N GLY A 162 13.56 20.66 -3.64
CA GLY A 162 14.73 19.80 -3.36
C GLY A 162 14.96 19.49 -1.87
N SER A 163 14.08 19.95 -0.97
CA SER A 163 14.18 19.75 0.48
C SER A 163 12.81 19.53 1.10
N TRP A 164 12.73 18.77 2.20
CA TRP A 164 11.54 18.70 3.04
C TRP A 164 11.08 20.06 3.57
N ASN A 165 12.00 21.04 3.63
CA ASN A 165 11.69 22.39 4.12
C ASN A 165 10.58 23.10 3.32
N LEU A 166 10.28 22.66 2.10
CA LEU A 166 9.16 23.18 1.31
C LEU A 166 7.82 23.04 2.07
N LEU A 167 7.65 21.98 2.86
CA LEU A 167 6.45 21.74 3.67
C LEU A 167 6.30 22.73 4.84
N TRP A 168 7.32 23.54 5.13
CA TRP A 168 7.34 24.60 6.16
C TRP A 168 7.41 26.01 5.56
N ASN A 169 7.28 26.14 4.24
CA ASN A 169 7.41 27.44 3.59
C ASN A 169 6.10 28.21 3.68
N GLU A 170 6.10 29.31 4.45
CA GLU A 170 4.92 30.18 4.67
C GLU A 170 4.32 30.77 3.37
N LYS A 171 5.11 30.82 2.30
CA LYS A 171 4.66 31.28 0.97
C LYS A 171 3.50 30.44 0.42
N TYR A 172 3.46 29.16 0.79
CA TYR A 172 2.45 28.21 0.33
C TYR A 172 1.41 27.87 1.41
N LYS A 173 1.29 28.69 2.44
CA LYS A 173 0.34 28.49 3.54
C LYS A 173 -1.08 28.26 3.04
N GLY A 174 -1.72 27.22 3.56
CA GLY A 174 -3.08 26.79 3.18
C GLY A 174 -3.15 26.02 1.87
N GLN A 175 -1.98 25.70 1.27
CA GLN A 175 -1.87 24.94 0.03
C GLN A 175 -0.90 23.74 0.17
N ILE A 176 -0.53 23.37 1.40
CA ILE A 176 0.38 22.27 1.70
C ILE A 176 -0.43 21.12 2.26
N LEU A 177 -0.16 19.91 1.78
CA LEU A 177 -0.75 18.65 2.26
C LEU A 177 0.33 17.79 2.89
N ASN A 178 0.02 17.14 4.01
CA ASN A 178 0.87 16.14 4.63
C ASN A 178 0.04 14.88 4.92
N PHE A 179 0.68 13.77 5.19
CA PHE A 179 0.06 12.47 5.46
C PHE A 179 -0.86 12.47 6.68
N ASN A 180 -2.04 11.90 6.54
CA ASN A 180 -2.89 11.49 7.67
C ASN A 180 -2.51 10.07 8.15
N ASN A 181 -1.23 9.80 8.18
CA ASN A 181 -0.57 8.61 8.71
C ASN A 181 0.58 9.10 9.60
N SER A 182 0.58 8.69 10.85
CA SER A 182 1.50 9.20 11.85
C SER A 182 2.98 8.94 11.50
N ARG A 183 3.32 7.70 11.07
CA ARG A 183 4.70 7.35 10.73
C ARG A 183 5.23 8.21 9.58
N ASP A 184 4.46 8.34 8.50
CA ASP A 184 4.86 9.13 7.34
C ASP A 184 4.91 10.63 7.64
N ALA A 185 3.93 11.15 8.39
CA ALA A 185 3.93 12.56 8.80
C ALA A 185 5.15 12.90 9.67
N PHE A 186 5.46 12.07 10.70
CA PHE A 186 6.65 12.26 11.54
C PHE A 186 7.93 12.14 10.74
N ALA A 187 8.01 11.21 9.77
CA ALA A 187 9.20 11.02 8.95
C ALA A 187 9.61 12.29 8.20
N THR A 188 8.67 13.10 7.71
CA THR A 188 8.98 14.36 7.03
C THR A 188 9.79 15.31 7.92
N ALA A 189 9.42 15.41 9.21
CA ALA A 189 10.12 16.23 10.19
C ALA A 189 11.44 15.56 10.65
N GLN A 190 11.43 14.25 10.85
CA GLN A 190 12.62 13.50 11.28
C GLN A 190 13.74 13.58 10.24
N PHE A 191 13.44 13.37 8.95
CA PHE A 191 14.41 13.55 7.87
C PHE A 191 14.93 14.99 7.80
N LEU A 192 14.04 15.98 7.88
CA LEU A 192 14.43 17.40 7.88
C LEU A 192 15.38 17.74 9.04
N LEU A 193 15.19 17.14 10.21
CA LEU A 193 16.03 17.30 11.40
C LEU A 193 17.27 16.40 11.39
N GLY A 194 17.47 15.56 10.37
CA GLY A 194 18.57 14.61 10.30
C GLY A 194 18.46 13.45 11.30
N LYS A 195 17.26 13.18 11.80
CA LYS A 195 16.97 12.06 12.72
C LYS A 195 16.68 10.78 11.95
N SER A 196 16.71 9.64 12.67
CA SER A 196 16.23 8.36 12.13
C SER A 196 14.73 8.24 12.34
N VAL A 197 14.03 7.73 11.34
CA VAL A 197 12.59 7.40 11.42
C VAL A 197 12.32 6.23 12.37
N ASN A 198 13.38 5.52 12.77
CA ASN A 198 13.36 4.40 13.71
C ASN A 198 14.01 4.75 15.07
N SER A 199 14.16 6.05 15.38
CA SER A 199 14.78 6.45 16.63
C SER A 199 14.09 5.83 17.85
N THR A 200 14.89 5.29 18.77
CA THR A 200 14.42 4.80 20.07
C THR A 200 14.52 5.87 21.17
N ASP A 201 15.05 7.05 20.82
CA ASP A 201 15.13 8.20 21.74
C ASP A 201 13.84 9.04 21.64
N LYS A 202 13.13 9.13 22.74
CA LYS A 202 11.92 9.96 22.86
C LYS A 202 12.16 11.44 22.56
N ALA A 203 13.39 11.93 22.79
CA ALA A 203 13.74 13.32 22.51
C ALA A 203 13.68 13.62 21.00
N ASP A 204 14.10 12.69 20.13
CA ASP A 204 14.03 12.85 18.68
C ASP A 204 12.56 12.97 18.20
N TRP A 205 11.68 12.16 18.77
CA TRP A 205 10.25 12.21 18.48
C TRP A 205 9.59 13.50 18.96
N LEU A 206 10.00 13.98 20.14
CA LEU A 206 9.48 15.25 20.67
C LEU A 206 9.95 16.44 19.82
N GLU A 207 11.21 16.44 19.37
CA GLU A 207 11.74 17.46 18.45
C GLU A 207 10.98 17.46 17.11
N ALA A 208 10.68 16.27 16.56
CA ALA A 208 9.88 16.13 15.38
C ALA A 208 8.43 16.61 15.59
N LEU A 209 7.81 16.33 16.76
CA LEU A 209 6.49 16.86 17.12
C LEU A 209 6.47 18.39 17.11
N GLU A 210 7.44 19.03 17.78
CA GLU A 210 7.50 20.50 17.82
C GLU A 210 7.66 21.08 16.40
N LYS A 211 8.46 20.42 15.56
CA LYS A 211 8.60 20.79 14.14
C LYS A 211 7.30 20.65 13.35
N LEU A 212 6.53 19.58 13.59
CA LEU A 212 5.20 19.41 12.98
C LEU A 212 4.15 20.38 13.50
N LYS A 213 4.25 20.83 14.77
CA LYS A 213 3.40 21.90 15.31
C LYS A 213 3.66 23.25 14.63
N GLU A 214 4.92 23.54 14.23
CA GLU A 214 5.24 24.71 13.41
C GLU A 214 4.60 24.60 12.01
N GLN A 215 4.57 23.39 11.43
CA GLN A 215 4.01 23.12 10.11
C GLN A 215 2.47 23.23 10.10
N LYS A 216 1.81 22.70 11.13
CA LYS A 216 0.35 22.51 11.17
C LYS A 216 -0.47 23.75 10.75
N PRO A 217 -0.16 24.99 11.21
CA PRO A 217 -0.89 26.19 10.79
C PRO A 217 -0.64 26.59 9.32
N LEU A 218 0.32 25.96 8.64
CA LEU A 218 0.62 26.18 7.22
C LEU A 218 -0.12 25.21 6.32
N LEU A 219 -0.55 24.06 6.85
CA LEU A 219 -1.21 23.03 6.06
C LEU A 219 -2.61 23.46 5.61
N GLN A 220 -3.01 22.97 4.46
CA GLN A 220 -4.40 22.84 4.07
C GLN A 220 -5.05 21.69 4.85
N GLY A 221 -4.33 20.60 5.06
CA GLY A 221 -4.77 19.46 5.84
C GLY A 221 -3.80 18.30 5.84
N TYR A 222 -4.13 17.32 6.68
CA TYR A 222 -3.59 15.97 6.64
C TYR A 222 -4.53 15.11 5.78
N VAL A 223 -3.99 14.37 4.82
CA VAL A 223 -4.74 13.61 3.82
C VAL A 223 -4.12 12.24 3.58
N MET A 224 -4.91 11.33 3.03
CA MET A 224 -4.44 10.12 2.35
C MET A 224 -4.91 10.23 0.88
N ASP A 225 -5.81 9.40 0.42
CA ASP A 225 -6.25 9.35 -0.98
C ASP A 225 -6.91 10.65 -1.49
N GLU A 226 -7.35 11.54 -0.59
CA GLU A 226 -7.82 12.87 -0.99
C GLU A 226 -6.75 13.72 -1.68
N VAL A 227 -5.47 13.35 -1.55
CA VAL A 227 -4.35 13.99 -2.25
C VAL A 227 -4.55 13.99 -3.76
N PHE A 228 -5.06 12.90 -4.33
CA PHE A 228 -5.30 12.78 -5.76
C PHE A 228 -6.21 13.91 -6.28
N LEU A 229 -7.40 14.02 -5.74
CA LEU A 229 -8.36 15.06 -6.15
C LEU A 229 -7.83 16.48 -5.93
N LYS A 230 -7.02 16.68 -4.89
CA LYS A 230 -6.49 18.01 -4.54
C LYS A 230 -5.35 18.43 -5.47
N MET A 231 -4.42 17.52 -5.78
CA MET A 231 -3.29 17.81 -6.65
C MET A 231 -3.71 17.83 -8.11
N GLN A 232 -4.46 16.84 -8.58
CA GLN A 232 -5.00 16.80 -9.95
C GLN A 232 -5.85 18.01 -10.27
N GLY A 233 -6.71 18.41 -9.33
CA GLY A 233 -7.59 19.59 -9.49
C GLY A 233 -6.92 20.95 -9.25
N GLY A 234 -5.61 20.99 -8.97
CA GLY A 234 -4.87 22.22 -8.67
C GLY A 234 -5.34 22.93 -7.38
N ASN A 235 -5.97 22.21 -6.46
CA ASN A 235 -6.48 22.78 -5.19
C ASN A 235 -5.45 22.83 -4.06
N ALA A 236 -4.24 22.28 -4.29
CA ALA A 236 -3.08 22.40 -3.44
C ALA A 236 -1.86 22.76 -4.30
N ALA A 237 -0.80 23.27 -3.67
CA ALA A 237 0.44 23.59 -4.34
C ALA A 237 1.55 22.57 -4.03
N VAL A 238 1.51 21.96 -2.85
CA VAL A 238 2.54 21.04 -2.35
C VAL A 238 1.87 19.88 -1.62
N ALA A 239 2.34 18.68 -1.88
CA ALA A 239 1.99 17.48 -1.13
C ALA A 239 3.23 16.62 -0.88
N THR A 240 3.19 15.81 0.16
CA THR A 240 4.08 14.66 0.29
C THR A 240 3.27 13.41 0.04
N TYR A 241 3.76 12.53 -0.86
CA TYR A 241 3.10 11.27 -1.17
C TYR A 241 4.07 10.28 -1.83
N TYR A 242 3.57 9.12 -2.24
CA TYR A 242 4.38 8.05 -2.81
C TYR A 242 4.70 8.32 -4.30
N ALA A 243 5.89 7.88 -4.72
CA ALA A 243 6.40 8.12 -6.07
C ALA A 243 5.55 7.51 -7.19
N GLY A 244 4.98 6.32 -6.97
CA GLY A 244 4.09 5.67 -7.94
C GLY A 244 2.80 6.47 -8.15
N ASP A 245 2.17 6.90 -7.05
CA ASP A 245 0.95 7.71 -7.11
C ASP A 245 1.17 9.07 -7.76
N PHE A 246 2.39 9.62 -7.69
CA PHE A 246 2.73 10.81 -8.44
C PHE A 246 2.55 10.60 -9.93
N LEU A 247 2.98 9.47 -10.50
CA LEU A 247 2.81 9.19 -11.93
C LEU A 247 1.34 9.17 -12.33
N THR A 248 0.50 8.53 -11.52
CA THR A 248 -0.95 8.53 -11.73
C THR A 248 -1.56 9.94 -11.61
N MET A 249 -1.09 10.75 -10.67
CA MET A 249 -1.55 12.13 -10.57
C MET A 249 -1.08 13.01 -11.74
N TYR A 250 0.14 12.79 -12.21
CA TYR A 250 0.72 13.52 -13.33
C TYR A 250 0.00 13.25 -14.65
N SER A 251 -0.46 12.00 -14.88
CA SER A 251 -1.23 11.67 -16.09
C SER A 251 -2.52 12.49 -16.24
N GLU A 252 -3.07 12.99 -15.14
CA GLU A 252 -4.27 13.82 -15.09
C GLU A 252 -3.96 15.32 -14.99
N ASN A 253 -2.73 15.68 -14.56
CA ASN A 253 -2.29 17.06 -14.41
C ASN A 253 -0.78 17.18 -14.64
N ASP A 254 -0.37 17.56 -15.83
CA ASP A 254 1.02 17.71 -16.27
C ASP A 254 1.74 18.97 -15.71
N ASP A 255 1.04 19.82 -14.98
CA ASP A 255 1.65 20.90 -14.17
C ASP A 255 2.34 20.37 -12.90
N LEU A 256 2.09 19.12 -12.51
CA LEU A 256 2.71 18.50 -11.33
C LEU A 256 4.17 18.14 -11.62
N ALA A 257 4.99 18.22 -10.57
CA ALA A 257 6.37 17.76 -10.59
C ALA A 257 6.72 17.07 -9.28
N PHE A 258 7.81 16.30 -9.29
CA PHE A 258 8.22 15.46 -8.17
C PHE A 258 9.72 15.59 -7.90
N TYR A 259 10.11 15.46 -6.64
CA TYR A 259 11.51 15.26 -6.26
C TYR A 259 11.64 14.45 -4.98
N TYR A 260 12.76 13.77 -4.84
CA TYR A 260 13.23 13.19 -3.57
C TYR A 260 14.00 14.24 -2.78
N PRO A 261 13.65 14.49 -1.51
CA PRO A 261 14.35 15.48 -0.69
C PRO A 261 15.80 15.08 -0.38
N LYS A 262 16.70 16.05 -0.43
CA LYS A 262 18.14 15.84 -0.20
C LYS A 262 18.51 15.32 1.20
N GLU A 263 17.65 15.55 2.19
CA GLU A 263 17.82 15.06 3.56
C GLU A 263 17.59 13.55 3.67
N GLY A 264 17.02 12.96 2.62
CA GLY A 264 16.65 11.54 2.56
C GLY A 264 15.15 11.33 2.65
N THR A 265 14.73 10.08 2.48
CA THR A 265 13.33 9.71 2.50
C THR A 265 13.10 8.29 2.99
N ASN A 266 11.83 7.96 3.28
CA ASN A 266 11.38 6.60 3.52
C ASN A 266 11.34 5.81 2.22
N PHE A 267 11.88 4.59 2.26
CA PHE A 267 11.56 3.57 1.27
C PHE A 267 10.87 2.40 1.97
N PHE A 268 9.96 1.72 1.31
CA PHE A 268 9.25 0.57 1.85
C PHE A 268 9.23 -0.59 0.87
N VAL A 269 9.10 -1.78 1.42
CA VAL A 269 8.90 -3.01 0.66
C VAL A 269 7.62 -3.67 1.18
N ASP A 270 6.65 -3.81 0.29
CA ASP A 270 5.51 -4.69 0.55
C ASP A 270 5.85 -6.07 0.03
N ALA A 271 5.59 -7.07 0.83
CA ALA A 271 6.00 -8.43 0.49
C ALA A 271 4.88 -9.46 0.75
N MET A 272 4.92 -10.51 -0.05
CA MET A 272 4.02 -11.65 0.07
C MET A 272 4.44 -12.53 1.24
N CYS A 273 3.50 -12.81 2.14
CA CYS A 273 3.70 -13.67 3.31
C CYS A 273 2.60 -14.72 3.41
N ILE A 274 2.89 -15.84 4.05
CA ILE A 274 1.93 -16.89 4.37
C ILE A 274 1.60 -16.80 5.86
N PRO A 275 0.35 -16.50 6.25
CA PRO A 275 -0.05 -16.44 7.65
C PRO A 275 0.06 -17.79 8.35
N LYS A 276 0.38 -17.75 9.65
CA LYS A 276 0.40 -18.94 10.50
C LYS A 276 -0.96 -19.64 10.52
N GLY A 277 -0.92 -20.95 10.24
CA GLY A 277 -2.12 -21.77 10.20
C GLY A 277 -2.84 -21.86 8.86
N SER A 278 -2.28 -21.29 7.78
CA SER A 278 -2.70 -21.61 6.41
C SER A 278 -2.63 -23.12 6.19
N LYS A 279 -3.64 -23.65 5.50
CA LYS A 279 -3.71 -25.09 5.15
C LYS A 279 -3.29 -25.36 3.71
N ASN A 280 -3.13 -24.30 2.91
CA ASN A 280 -2.89 -24.35 1.48
C ASN A 280 -1.50 -23.80 1.15
N ILE A 281 -0.47 -24.21 1.93
CA ILE A 281 0.90 -23.65 1.83
C ILE A 281 1.51 -23.93 0.44
N GLU A 282 1.25 -25.11 -0.13
CA GLU A 282 1.79 -25.48 -1.46
C GLU A 282 1.15 -24.61 -2.54
N GLU A 283 -0.16 -24.40 -2.50
CA GLU A 283 -0.89 -23.56 -3.45
C GLU A 283 -0.53 -22.06 -3.27
N ALA A 284 -0.31 -21.63 -2.02
CA ALA A 284 0.19 -20.29 -1.72
C ALA A 284 1.58 -20.05 -2.34
N MET A 285 2.47 -21.03 -2.26
CA MET A 285 3.79 -20.98 -2.89
C MET A 285 3.69 -20.91 -4.42
N LEU A 286 2.77 -21.68 -5.04
CA LEU A 286 2.51 -21.58 -6.49
C LEU A 286 2.02 -20.20 -6.89
N TYR A 287 1.14 -19.58 -6.08
CA TYR A 287 0.63 -18.24 -6.34
C TYR A 287 1.74 -17.18 -6.20
N ILE A 288 2.54 -17.28 -5.16
CA ILE A 288 3.70 -16.38 -4.95
C ILE A 288 4.68 -16.48 -6.12
N ASP A 289 5.04 -17.70 -6.54
CA ASP A 289 5.98 -17.89 -7.67
C ASP A 289 5.38 -17.40 -8.99
N PHE A 290 4.07 -17.57 -9.19
CA PHE A 290 3.37 -17.06 -10.35
C PHE A 290 3.42 -15.54 -10.46
N LEU A 291 3.22 -14.83 -9.33
CA LEU A 291 3.31 -13.37 -9.27
C LEU A 291 4.73 -12.84 -9.58
N LEU A 292 5.75 -13.67 -9.41
CA LEU A 292 7.15 -13.33 -9.74
C LEU A 292 7.52 -13.63 -11.20
N SER A 293 6.67 -14.27 -11.99
CA SER A 293 6.95 -14.49 -13.42
C SER A 293 6.97 -13.15 -14.15
N GLU A 294 7.80 -13.03 -15.20
CA GLU A 294 8.04 -11.75 -15.89
C GLU A 294 6.74 -11.11 -16.38
N GLU A 295 5.93 -11.85 -17.13
CA GLU A 295 4.65 -11.37 -17.68
C GLU A 295 3.73 -10.80 -16.59
N ILE A 296 3.59 -11.51 -15.47
CA ILE A 296 2.70 -11.12 -14.38
C ILE A 296 3.29 -9.98 -13.53
N ALA A 297 4.61 -10.00 -13.32
CA ALA A 297 5.28 -8.92 -12.60
C ALA A 297 5.22 -7.59 -13.39
N VAL A 298 5.33 -7.66 -14.73
CA VAL A 298 5.15 -6.49 -15.61
C VAL A 298 3.70 -6.00 -15.52
N ALA A 299 2.71 -6.87 -15.74
CA ALA A 299 1.30 -6.49 -15.67
C ALA A 299 0.91 -5.82 -14.32
N ASN A 300 1.42 -6.36 -13.21
CA ASN A 300 1.19 -5.75 -11.91
C ASN A 300 1.91 -4.41 -11.74
N ALA A 301 3.14 -4.26 -12.25
CA ALA A 301 3.89 -3.01 -12.14
C ALA A 301 3.26 -1.90 -12.99
N GLU A 302 2.72 -2.21 -14.15
CA GLU A 302 1.96 -1.27 -14.99
C GLU A 302 0.68 -0.81 -14.30
N TYR A 303 -0.09 -1.76 -13.75
CA TYR A 303 -1.36 -1.46 -13.08
C TYR A 303 -1.17 -0.67 -11.77
N ILE A 304 -0.21 -1.10 -10.92
CA ILE A 304 0.03 -0.50 -9.60
C ILE A 304 0.81 0.81 -9.70
N CYS A 305 1.58 1.00 -10.78
CA CYS A 305 2.50 2.14 -10.98
C CYS A 305 3.61 2.27 -9.92
N TYR A 306 3.94 1.19 -9.18
CA TYR A 306 5.07 1.15 -8.26
C TYR A 306 6.24 0.37 -8.82
N ALA A 307 7.44 0.61 -8.26
CA ALA A 307 8.61 -0.15 -8.64
C ALA A 307 8.46 -1.64 -8.27
N SER A 308 8.77 -2.52 -9.21
CA SER A 308 8.84 -3.95 -8.97
C SER A 308 10.21 -4.33 -8.41
N PRO A 309 10.29 -5.20 -7.40
CA PRO A 309 11.56 -5.78 -6.98
C PRO A 309 12.12 -6.80 -7.97
N ASN A 310 11.36 -7.17 -8.99
CA ASN A 310 11.78 -8.11 -10.05
C ASN A 310 12.64 -7.38 -11.08
N THR A 311 13.88 -7.83 -11.24
CA THR A 311 14.87 -7.21 -12.14
C THR A 311 14.49 -7.26 -13.63
N LEU A 312 13.56 -8.13 -14.02
CA LEU A 312 13.09 -8.22 -15.41
C LEU A 312 12.18 -7.04 -15.77
N VAL A 313 11.40 -6.53 -14.82
CA VAL A 313 10.44 -5.45 -15.07
C VAL A 313 11.11 -4.17 -15.58
N PRO A 314 12.11 -3.56 -14.91
CA PRO A 314 12.77 -2.36 -15.41
C PRO A 314 13.67 -2.60 -16.64
N GLN A 315 13.74 -3.82 -17.16
CA GLN A 315 14.44 -4.20 -18.39
C GLN A 315 13.47 -4.55 -19.53
N ASN A 316 12.19 -4.67 -19.22
CA ASN A 316 11.16 -4.98 -20.22
C ASN A 316 10.88 -3.73 -21.07
N GLU A 317 11.00 -3.85 -22.40
CA GLU A 317 10.88 -2.71 -23.32
C GLU A 317 9.46 -2.14 -23.35
N GLU A 318 8.43 -2.99 -23.29
CA GLU A 318 7.01 -2.58 -23.30
C GLU A 318 6.67 -1.81 -22.00
N TYR A 319 7.13 -2.30 -20.85
CA TYR A 319 6.98 -1.60 -19.58
C TYR A 319 7.66 -0.23 -19.58
N ILE A 320 8.89 -0.15 -20.09
CA ILE A 320 9.63 1.12 -20.15
C ILE A 320 8.88 2.13 -21.04
N GLU A 321 8.39 1.69 -22.21
CA GLU A 321 7.61 2.55 -23.12
C GLU A 321 6.33 3.03 -22.41
N TYR A 322 5.59 2.13 -21.79
CA TYR A 322 4.37 2.43 -21.05
C TYR A 322 4.57 3.50 -19.96
N ILE A 323 5.55 3.32 -19.05
CA ILE A 323 5.76 4.29 -17.96
C ILE A 323 6.35 5.62 -18.46
N GLN A 324 7.11 5.61 -19.57
CA GLN A 324 7.63 6.83 -20.17
C GLN A 324 6.56 7.62 -20.93
N GLU A 325 5.49 6.98 -21.41
CA GLU A 325 4.30 7.68 -21.90
C GLU A 325 3.59 8.42 -20.76
N MET A 326 3.59 7.87 -19.55
CA MET A 326 3.03 8.56 -18.38
C MET A 326 3.89 9.77 -17.96
N HIS A 327 5.19 9.58 -17.83
CA HIS A 327 6.13 10.66 -17.47
C HIS A 327 7.53 10.38 -18.05
N PRO A 328 8.19 11.35 -18.70
CA PRO A 328 9.51 11.15 -19.33
C PRO A 328 10.58 10.56 -18.40
N ASP A 329 10.55 10.95 -17.12
CA ASP A 329 11.51 10.53 -16.09
C ASP A 329 10.96 9.40 -15.19
N ALA A 330 9.87 8.70 -15.59
CA ALA A 330 9.19 7.70 -14.76
C ALA A 330 10.14 6.61 -14.27
N LEU A 331 11.03 6.11 -15.16
CA LEU A 331 11.99 5.08 -14.80
C LEU A 331 12.96 5.57 -13.70
N GLU A 332 13.43 6.81 -13.77
CA GLU A 332 14.33 7.39 -12.76
C GLU A 332 13.59 7.67 -11.43
N ILE A 333 12.33 8.05 -11.51
CA ILE A 333 11.46 8.28 -10.35
C ILE A 333 11.19 6.96 -9.61
N LEU A 334 10.82 5.90 -10.33
CA LEU A 334 10.50 4.60 -9.71
C LEU A 334 11.75 3.82 -9.29
N TYR A 335 12.84 3.92 -10.04
CA TYR A 335 14.08 3.16 -9.81
C TYR A 335 15.29 4.09 -9.62
N PRO A 336 15.28 5.03 -8.65
CA PRO A 336 16.39 5.94 -8.45
C PRO A 336 17.67 5.19 -8.09
N GLN A 337 18.81 5.80 -8.39
CA GLN A 337 20.10 5.24 -8.01
C GLN A 337 20.23 5.19 -6.47
N ALA A 338 20.63 4.06 -5.93
CA ALA A 338 20.71 3.79 -4.48
C ALA A 338 21.59 4.79 -3.70
N THR A 339 22.48 5.52 -4.36
CA THR A 339 23.40 6.49 -3.76
C THR A 339 22.96 7.95 -3.95
N ALA A 340 21.79 8.19 -4.59
CA ALA A 340 21.36 9.55 -4.90
C ALA A 340 21.00 10.35 -3.64
N PHE A 341 20.45 9.68 -2.61
CA PHE A 341 20.05 10.29 -1.33
C PHE A 341 19.94 9.21 -0.25
N ARG A 342 19.88 9.62 1.01
CA ARG A 342 19.68 8.71 2.14
C ARG A 342 18.27 8.10 2.09
N THR A 343 18.17 6.80 2.35
CA THR A 343 16.89 6.11 2.52
C THR A 343 16.86 5.34 3.84
N GLU A 344 15.71 5.28 4.47
CA GLU A 344 15.45 4.40 5.62
C GLU A 344 14.11 3.71 5.44
N SER A 345 14.04 2.40 5.72
CA SER A 345 12.78 1.69 5.85
C SER A 345 12.27 1.75 7.30
N TYR A 346 10.96 1.60 7.49
CA TYR A 346 10.41 1.50 8.84
C TYR A 346 10.72 0.15 9.45
N LEU A 347 11.13 0.16 10.71
CA LEU A 347 11.25 -1.02 11.56
C LEU A 347 10.09 -1.08 12.54
N ASN A 348 9.82 -2.27 13.07
CA ASN A 348 8.88 -2.42 14.16
C ASN A 348 9.41 -1.68 15.40
N LEU A 349 8.72 -0.64 15.81
CA LEU A 349 9.03 0.04 17.07
C LEU A 349 8.63 -0.83 18.26
N SER A 350 9.35 -0.71 19.37
CA SER A 350 8.92 -1.34 20.62
C SER A 350 7.49 -0.90 21.00
N GLU A 351 6.77 -1.70 21.78
CA GLU A 351 5.41 -1.35 22.21
C GLU A 351 5.37 -0.02 22.96
N GLU A 352 6.41 0.29 23.75
CA GLU A 352 6.55 1.56 24.44
C GLU A 352 6.67 2.72 23.43
N MET A 353 7.50 2.57 22.40
CA MET A 353 7.69 3.62 21.39
C MET A 353 6.47 3.80 20.51
N ARG A 354 5.77 2.72 20.13
CA ARG A 354 4.50 2.81 19.39
C ARG A 354 3.44 3.58 20.17
N ARG A 355 3.29 3.28 21.47
CA ARG A 355 2.36 4.03 22.34
C ARG A 355 2.77 5.50 22.47
N TYR A 356 4.05 5.78 22.58
CA TYR A 356 4.57 7.13 22.67
C TYR A 356 4.30 7.91 21.38
N GLU A 357 4.61 7.34 20.25
CA GLU A 357 4.34 7.90 18.92
C GLU A 357 2.84 8.20 18.73
N SER A 358 1.96 7.24 19.07
CA SER A 358 0.50 7.46 19.03
C SER A 358 0.04 8.62 19.93
N GLN A 359 0.61 8.76 21.13
CA GLN A 359 0.31 9.88 22.02
C GLN A 359 0.75 11.22 21.42
N LEU A 360 1.94 11.27 20.81
CA LEU A 360 2.41 12.48 20.13
C LEU A 360 1.57 12.83 18.91
N TRP A 361 1.08 11.83 18.17
CA TRP A 361 0.16 12.03 17.05
C TRP A 361 -1.18 12.62 17.52
N GLU A 362 -1.78 12.08 18.59
CA GLU A 362 -2.99 12.64 19.19
C GLU A 362 -2.77 14.07 19.67
N GLU A 363 -1.62 14.36 20.28
CA GLU A 363 -1.22 15.71 20.69
C GLU A 363 -1.13 16.66 19.49
N LEU A 364 -0.47 16.22 18.40
CA LEU A 364 -0.38 16.99 17.16
C LEU A 364 -1.77 17.25 16.57
N MET A 365 -2.63 16.23 16.49
CA MET A 365 -3.97 16.39 15.92
C MET A 365 -4.85 17.33 16.75
N SER A 366 -4.69 17.36 18.07
CA SER A 366 -5.42 18.28 18.95
C SER A 366 -4.81 19.68 19.05
N TYR A 367 -3.55 19.85 18.62
CA TYR A 367 -2.86 21.15 18.69
C TYR A 367 -3.59 22.23 17.87
N GLY A 368 -3.88 23.37 18.50
CA GLY A 368 -4.63 24.50 17.89
C GLY A 368 -6.16 24.32 17.86
N SER A 369 -6.70 23.12 18.12
CA SER A 369 -8.16 22.90 18.13
C SER A 369 -8.84 23.47 19.37
N GLN A 370 -8.13 23.58 20.49
CA GLN A 370 -8.65 24.15 21.72
C GLN A 370 -8.98 25.65 21.57
N ASP A 371 -8.13 26.37 20.82
CA ASP A 371 -8.36 27.80 20.55
C ASP A 371 -9.62 28.01 19.71
N ALA A 372 -9.87 27.13 18.71
CA ALA A 372 -11.08 27.16 17.90
C ALA A 372 -12.34 26.89 18.76
N GLY A 373 -12.27 25.93 19.68
CA GLY A 373 -13.35 25.59 20.60
C GLY A 373 -13.70 26.76 21.55
N ILE A 374 -12.70 27.40 22.10
CA ILE A 374 -12.86 28.59 22.96
C ILE A 374 -13.45 29.76 22.15
N TYR A 375 -12.97 29.96 20.91
CA TYR A 375 -13.50 30.99 20.02
C TYR A 375 -14.97 30.75 19.67
N ILE A 376 -15.35 29.54 19.28
CA ILE A 376 -16.74 29.18 19.00
C ILE A 376 -17.62 29.37 20.24
N LEU A 377 -17.17 28.94 21.42
CA LEU A 377 -17.89 29.13 22.68
C LEU A 377 -18.07 30.60 22.99
N SER A 378 -17.07 31.44 22.79
CA SER A 378 -17.11 32.88 22.97
C SER A 378 -18.12 33.57 22.05
N VAL A 379 -18.15 33.16 20.77
CA VAL A 379 -19.10 33.66 19.77
C VAL A 379 -20.54 33.27 20.14
N VAL A 380 -20.77 32.02 20.56
CA VAL A 380 -22.09 31.53 20.96
C VAL A 380 -22.58 32.30 22.21
N LEU A 381 -21.71 32.53 23.20
CA LEU A 381 -22.01 33.32 24.37
C LEU A 381 -22.34 34.77 24.01
N ALA A 382 -21.56 35.39 23.15
CA ALA A 382 -21.79 36.77 22.71
C ALA A 382 -23.14 36.93 21.98
N VAL A 383 -23.46 35.99 21.08
CA VAL A 383 -24.77 35.95 20.38
C VAL A 383 -25.91 35.72 21.36
N GLY A 384 -25.74 34.85 22.36
CA GLY A 384 -26.73 34.62 23.43
C GLY A 384 -27.01 35.88 24.24
N ILE A 385 -25.95 36.60 24.68
CA ILE A 385 -26.06 37.85 25.42
C ILE A 385 -26.77 38.94 24.59
N LEU A 386 -26.39 39.07 23.31
CA LEU A 386 -27.00 40.03 22.40
C LEU A 386 -28.49 39.76 22.20
N THR A 387 -28.87 38.51 22.03
CA THR A 387 -30.28 38.08 21.88
C THR A 387 -31.07 38.38 23.13
N LEU A 388 -30.51 38.12 24.33
CA LEU A 388 -31.14 38.43 25.61
C LEU A 388 -31.31 39.94 25.78
N TRP A 389 -30.34 40.74 25.40
CA TRP A 389 -30.40 42.21 25.46
C TRP A 389 -31.47 42.79 24.53
N ILE A 390 -31.55 42.28 23.28
CA ILE A 390 -32.56 42.69 22.31
C ILE A 390 -33.96 42.34 22.83
N THR A 391 -34.18 41.12 23.31
CA THR A 391 -35.49 40.68 23.81
C THR A 391 -35.93 41.44 25.03
N THR A 392 -35.03 41.70 25.97
CA THR A 392 -35.34 42.52 27.16
C THR A 392 -35.59 43.98 26.81
N SER A 393 -34.89 44.55 25.85
CA SER A 393 -35.10 45.91 25.36
C SER A 393 -36.45 46.07 24.65
N ILE A 394 -36.84 45.10 23.84
CA ILE A 394 -38.16 45.08 23.21
C ILE A 394 -39.28 44.97 24.27
N ARG A 395 -39.07 44.10 25.27
CA ARG A 395 -40.03 43.91 26.35
C ARG A 395 -40.22 45.19 27.17
N LYS A 396 -39.13 45.90 27.54
CA LYS A 396 -39.18 47.19 28.23
C LYS A 396 -39.92 48.25 27.42
N ARG A 397 -39.66 48.35 26.09
CA ARG A 397 -40.35 49.31 25.20
C ARG A 397 -41.85 49.00 25.06
N ARG A 398 -42.25 47.75 25.14
CA ARG A 398 -43.70 47.38 25.17
C ARG A 398 -44.37 47.75 26.49
N LEU A 399 -43.70 47.55 27.62
CA LEU A 399 -44.24 47.90 28.94
C LEU A 399 -44.26 49.40 29.20
N SER A 400 -43.52 50.23 28.49
CA SER A 400 -43.53 51.70 28.61
C SER A 400 -44.56 52.38 27.73
N LYS A 401 -45.37 51.63 26.98
CA LYS A 401 -46.45 52.14 26.14
C LYS A 401 -47.86 51.93 26.74
N TYR A 402 -47.90 51.34 27.95
CA TYR A 402 -49.09 51.21 28.80
C TYR A 402 -48.82 51.93 30.15
#